data_ee236e4ab8c616c9fd4ec2a3fcfc78c0
#
_entry.id   ee236e4ab8c616c9fd4ec2a3fcfc78c0
#
_cell.length_a   1.000
_cell.length_b   1.000
_cell.length_c   1.000
_cell.angle_alpha   90.00
_cell.angle_beta   90.00
_cell.angle_gamma   90.00
#
_symmetry.space_group_name_H-M   'P 1'
#
loop_
_entity.id
_entity.type
_entity.pdbx_description
1 polymer ?
#
loop_
_entity_poly.entity_id
_entity_poly.type
_entity_poly.pdbx_seq_one_letter_code
_entity_poly.pdbx_strand_id
1 'polypeptide(L)'
;ARPSMGKTAFAINIAEHVALNEGLPVAVFSMEMGASQLAVRIVGSIGRINQGHLRTGKLTDDEWPRLTEAIEKLRTVSLHIDETPGLTPSELRANARRLARQCGKLGLIVVDYLQLMSGSSSDGGDNRATELGEISRGLKMLAKELQCPVIALSQLNRSVEQRTDKRPVMSDLRESLSLIH
;
A
#
# COMPACT_ATOMS: atom_id res chain seq x y z
N ALA A 1 -9.26 7.37 -2.34
CA ALA A 1 -9.67 7.19 -3.73
C ALA A 1 -10.83 6.20 -3.81
N ARG A 2 -11.62 6.25 -4.88
CA ARG A 2 -12.67 5.27 -5.16
C ARG A 2 -12.04 3.95 -5.64
N PRO A 3 -12.77 2.82 -5.58
CA PRO A 3 -12.33 1.58 -6.19
C PRO A 3 -11.96 1.78 -7.68
N SER A 4 -10.99 1.04 -8.17
CA SER A 4 -10.54 1.05 -9.58
C SER A 4 -9.98 2.38 -10.10
N MET A 5 -9.63 3.34 -9.25
CA MET A 5 -9.02 4.61 -9.65
C MET A 5 -7.48 4.61 -9.66
N GLY A 6 -6.86 3.46 -9.68
CA GLY A 6 -5.40 3.35 -9.71
C GLY A 6 -4.69 3.68 -8.39
N LYS A 7 -5.41 3.69 -7.28
CA LYS A 7 -4.88 3.95 -5.94
C LYS A 7 -3.66 3.08 -5.62
N THR A 8 -3.83 1.78 -5.74
CA THR A 8 -2.77 0.80 -5.46
C THR A 8 -1.64 0.91 -6.48
N ALA A 9 -1.96 1.10 -7.77
CA ALA A 9 -0.96 1.27 -8.82
C ALA A 9 -0.07 2.49 -8.56
N PHE A 10 -0.64 3.61 -8.15
CA PHE A 10 0.11 4.82 -7.81
C PHE A 10 1.06 4.60 -6.63
N ALA A 11 0.58 3.97 -5.56
CA ALA A 11 1.40 3.68 -4.39
C ALA A 11 2.53 2.69 -4.72
N ILE A 12 2.26 1.68 -5.52
CA ILE A 12 3.27 0.71 -5.97
C ILE A 12 4.32 1.37 -6.87
N ASN A 13 3.95 2.30 -7.74
CA ASN A 13 4.92 3.05 -8.54
C ASN A 13 5.87 3.87 -7.66
N ILE A 14 5.38 4.49 -6.61
CA ILE A 14 6.23 5.20 -5.64
C ILE A 14 7.14 4.21 -4.91
N ALA A 15 6.62 3.07 -4.48
CA ALA A 15 7.40 2.03 -3.82
C ALA A 15 8.52 1.49 -4.73
N GLU A 16 8.25 1.26 -6.01
CA GLU A 16 9.25 0.88 -7.01
C GLU A 16 10.35 1.93 -7.14
N HIS A 17 9.97 3.19 -7.24
CA HIS A 17 10.93 4.29 -7.36
C HIS A 17 11.86 4.33 -6.16
N VAL A 18 11.33 4.24 -4.94
CA VAL A 18 12.14 4.26 -3.72
C VAL A 18 13.06 3.04 -3.65
N ALA A 19 12.56 1.86 -3.98
CA ALA A 19 13.34 0.62 -3.92
C ALA A 19 14.43 0.55 -5.00
N LEU A 20 14.09 0.89 -6.24
CA LEU A 20 15.00 0.75 -7.39
C LEU A 20 15.95 1.94 -7.55
N ASN A 21 15.44 3.16 -7.44
CA ASN A 21 16.20 4.36 -7.75
C ASN A 21 16.92 4.92 -6.53
N GLU A 22 16.28 4.89 -5.37
CA GLU A 22 16.88 5.35 -4.11
C GLU A 22 17.65 4.24 -3.39
N GLY A 23 17.43 2.98 -3.75
CA GLY A 23 18.10 1.83 -3.14
C GLY A 23 17.74 1.61 -1.67
N LEU A 24 16.59 2.11 -1.23
CA LEU A 24 16.13 2.00 0.16
C LEU A 24 15.13 0.86 0.34
N PRO A 25 15.14 0.18 1.49
CA PRO A 25 14.13 -0.83 1.81
C PRO A 25 12.73 -0.23 1.87
N VAL A 26 11.76 -0.96 1.33
CA VAL A 26 10.34 -0.58 1.33
C VAL A 26 9.52 -1.69 1.98
N ALA A 27 8.63 -1.31 2.89
CA ALA A 27 7.65 -2.21 3.48
C ALA A 27 6.26 -1.91 2.93
N VAL A 28 5.57 -2.92 2.43
CA VAL A 28 4.19 -2.83 1.92
C VAL A 28 3.30 -3.73 2.77
N PHE A 29 2.35 -3.13 3.47
CA PHE A 29 1.32 -3.85 4.20
C PHE A 29 0.06 -3.87 3.35
N SER A 30 -0.19 -4.99 2.69
CA SER A 30 -1.31 -5.16 1.78
C SER A 30 -2.35 -6.10 2.38
N MET A 31 -3.48 -5.54 2.78
CA MET A 31 -4.59 -6.29 3.36
C MET A 31 -5.68 -6.61 2.32
N GLU A 32 -5.64 -5.99 1.15
CA GLU A 32 -6.58 -6.21 0.06
C GLU A 32 -6.04 -7.21 -0.97
N MET A 33 -4.76 -7.06 -1.34
CA MET A 33 -4.13 -7.88 -2.36
C MET A 33 -3.07 -8.79 -1.74
N GLY A 34 -3.00 -10.03 -2.22
CA GLY A 34 -1.94 -10.96 -1.84
C GLY A 34 -0.57 -10.56 -2.39
N ALA A 35 0.47 -11.04 -1.76
CA ALA A 35 1.86 -10.77 -2.16
C ALA A 35 2.14 -11.18 -3.61
N SER A 36 1.60 -12.31 -4.05
CA SER A 36 1.75 -12.80 -5.43
C SER A 36 1.15 -11.84 -6.46
N GLN A 37 -0.02 -11.28 -6.17
CA GLN A 37 -0.67 -10.31 -7.07
C GLN A 37 0.12 -9.00 -7.14
N LEU A 38 0.65 -8.53 -6.03
CA LEU A 38 1.51 -7.35 -5.99
C LEU A 38 2.82 -7.59 -6.74
N ALA A 39 3.45 -8.75 -6.54
CA ALA A 39 4.67 -9.12 -7.25
C ALA A 39 4.47 -9.11 -8.78
N VAL A 40 3.37 -9.67 -9.27
CA VAL A 40 3.01 -9.64 -10.71
C VAL A 40 2.84 -8.21 -11.21
N ARG A 41 2.17 -7.35 -10.44
CA ARG A 41 2.03 -5.92 -10.80
C ARG A 41 3.38 -5.21 -10.87
N ILE A 42 4.23 -5.43 -9.91
CA ILE A 42 5.56 -4.80 -9.84
C ILE A 42 6.42 -5.26 -11.01
N VAL A 43 6.46 -6.55 -11.28
CA VAL A 43 7.20 -7.11 -12.41
C VAL A 43 6.68 -6.55 -13.74
N GLY A 44 5.36 -6.49 -13.91
CA GLY A 44 4.75 -5.91 -15.10
C GLY A 44 5.06 -4.43 -15.29
N SER A 45 5.10 -3.68 -14.21
CA SER A 45 5.47 -2.26 -14.22
C SER A 45 6.95 -2.06 -14.57
N ILE A 46 7.86 -2.77 -13.93
CA ILE A 46 9.30 -2.69 -14.17
C ILE A 46 9.63 -3.12 -15.60
N GLY A 47 9.07 -4.24 -16.06
CA GLY A 47 9.32 -4.81 -17.40
C GLY A 47 8.50 -4.17 -18.52
N ARG A 48 7.57 -3.29 -18.20
CA ARG A 48 6.60 -2.73 -19.17
C ARG A 48 5.85 -3.82 -19.92
N ILE A 49 5.35 -4.80 -19.20
CA ILE A 49 4.65 -5.96 -19.73
C ILE A 49 3.15 -5.80 -19.46
N ASN A 50 2.33 -6.17 -20.43
CA ASN A 50 0.88 -6.19 -20.26
C ASN A 50 0.47 -7.13 -19.12
N GLN A 51 -0.30 -6.61 -18.16
CA GLN A 51 -0.75 -7.38 -16.99
C GLN A 51 -1.61 -8.59 -17.36
N GLY A 52 -2.42 -8.47 -18.42
CA GLY A 52 -3.20 -9.58 -18.95
C GLY A 52 -2.32 -10.71 -19.47
N HIS A 53 -1.23 -10.38 -20.15
CA HIS A 53 -0.25 -11.36 -20.63
C HIS A 53 0.44 -12.08 -19.47
N LEU A 54 0.83 -11.37 -18.43
CA LEU A 54 1.42 -11.96 -17.23
C LEU A 54 0.44 -12.90 -16.51
N ARG A 55 -0.80 -12.48 -16.36
CA ARG A 55 -1.83 -13.26 -15.67
C ARG A 55 -2.17 -14.54 -16.42
N THR A 56 -2.21 -14.52 -17.74
CA THR A 56 -2.52 -15.68 -18.58
C THR A 56 -1.30 -16.52 -18.96
N GLY A 57 -0.09 -16.01 -18.72
CA GLY A 57 1.16 -16.64 -19.13
C GLY A 57 1.45 -16.55 -20.63
N LYS A 58 0.67 -15.78 -21.37
CA LYS A 58 0.79 -15.61 -22.83
C LYS A 58 1.56 -14.33 -23.16
N LEU A 59 2.87 -14.40 -22.98
CA LEU A 59 3.77 -13.29 -23.31
C LEU A 59 4.17 -13.33 -24.79
N THR A 60 4.43 -12.15 -25.34
CA THR A 60 5.04 -12.02 -26.68
C THR A 60 6.55 -12.29 -26.60
N ASP A 61 7.18 -12.54 -27.76
CA ASP A 61 8.60 -12.88 -27.82
C ASP A 61 9.50 -11.76 -27.28
N ASP A 62 9.11 -10.50 -27.45
CA ASP A 62 9.81 -9.34 -26.90
C ASP A 62 9.56 -9.11 -25.41
N GLU A 63 8.46 -9.63 -24.85
CA GLU A 63 8.15 -9.53 -23.43
C GLU A 63 8.96 -10.47 -22.55
N TRP A 64 9.35 -11.65 -23.05
CA TRP A 64 10.12 -12.64 -22.29
C TRP A 64 11.46 -12.09 -21.76
N PRO A 65 12.31 -11.45 -22.60
CA PRO A 65 13.54 -10.83 -22.10
C PRO A 65 13.28 -9.73 -21.06
N ARG A 66 12.24 -8.93 -21.26
CA ARG A 66 11.86 -7.87 -20.30
C ARG A 66 11.39 -8.43 -18.97
N LEU A 67 10.68 -9.57 -18.99
CA LEU A 67 10.29 -10.28 -17.78
C LEU A 67 11.52 -10.74 -16.99
N THR A 68 12.48 -11.37 -17.67
CA THR A 68 13.72 -11.85 -17.05
C THR A 68 14.49 -10.70 -16.42
N GLU A 69 14.65 -9.60 -17.13
CA GLU A 69 15.32 -8.40 -16.63
C GLU A 69 14.60 -7.79 -15.41
N ALA A 70 13.26 -7.72 -15.46
CA ALA A 70 12.46 -7.21 -14.36
C ALA A 70 12.60 -8.08 -13.09
N ILE A 71 12.61 -9.40 -13.23
CA ILE A 71 12.83 -10.33 -12.11
C ILE A 71 14.23 -10.13 -11.52
N GLU A 72 15.26 -9.99 -12.34
CA GLU A 72 16.63 -9.74 -11.86
C GLU A 72 16.73 -8.40 -11.10
N LYS A 73 16.09 -7.34 -11.60
CA LYS A 73 16.01 -6.06 -10.89
C LYS A 73 15.31 -6.19 -9.55
N LEU A 74 14.21 -6.94 -9.49
CA LEU A 74 13.44 -7.15 -8.26
C LEU A 74 14.23 -7.93 -7.21
N ARG A 75 15.12 -8.83 -7.61
CA ARG A 75 16.00 -9.56 -6.70
C ARG A 75 17.03 -8.67 -6.00
N THR A 76 17.42 -7.57 -6.62
CA THR A 76 18.44 -6.66 -6.09
C THR A 76 17.89 -5.65 -5.08
N VAL A 77 16.57 -5.52 -4.99
CA VAL A 77 15.91 -4.55 -4.10
C VAL A 77 15.38 -5.22 -2.84
N SER A 78 15.28 -4.42 -1.78
CA SER A 78 14.71 -4.83 -0.51
C SER A 78 13.25 -4.39 -0.44
N LEU A 79 12.35 -5.20 -0.97
CA LEU A 79 10.91 -4.98 -0.96
C LEU A 79 10.25 -6.06 -0.10
N HIS A 80 9.64 -5.65 1.00
CA HIS A 80 8.98 -6.53 1.95
C HIS A 80 7.47 -6.35 1.85
N ILE A 81 6.75 -7.42 1.54
CA ILE A 81 5.30 -7.42 1.45
C ILE A 81 4.74 -8.26 2.60
N ASP A 82 3.92 -7.62 3.43
CA ASP A 82 3.16 -8.28 4.48
C ASP A 82 1.69 -8.32 4.05
N GLU A 83 1.14 -9.51 3.90
CA GLU A 83 -0.25 -9.74 3.46
C GLU A 83 -1.17 -10.18 4.61
N THR A 84 -0.74 -10.02 5.85
CA THR A 84 -1.55 -10.37 7.02
C THR A 84 -2.83 -9.56 7.04
N PRO A 85 -4.00 -10.20 7.00
CA PRO A 85 -5.27 -9.49 7.01
C PRO A 85 -5.57 -8.92 8.38
N GLY A 86 -6.25 -7.78 8.41
CA GLY A 86 -6.79 -7.21 9.64
C GLY A 86 -5.74 -6.84 10.68
N LEU A 87 -4.55 -6.41 10.28
CA LEU A 87 -3.53 -5.93 11.20
C LEU A 87 -4.06 -4.82 12.10
N THR A 88 -3.78 -4.93 13.39
CA THR A 88 -3.96 -3.82 14.31
C THR A 88 -2.84 -2.79 14.16
N PRO A 89 -3.04 -1.53 14.56
CA PRO A 89 -1.96 -0.53 14.54
C PRO A 89 -0.72 -0.96 15.33
N SER A 90 -0.91 -1.66 16.44
CA SER A 90 0.19 -2.19 17.26
C SER A 90 1.00 -3.27 16.55
N GLU A 91 0.32 -4.19 15.89
CA GLU A 91 0.97 -5.25 15.09
C GLU A 91 1.74 -4.67 13.91
N LEU A 92 1.14 -3.72 13.19
CA LEU A 92 1.79 -3.03 12.09
C LEU A 92 3.06 -2.31 12.56
N ARG A 93 2.98 -1.58 13.66
CA ARG A 93 4.15 -0.91 14.26
C ARG A 93 5.25 -1.90 14.66
N ALA A 94 4.88 -3.00 15.30
CA ALA A 94 5.82 -4.04 15.70
C ALA A 94 6.53 -4.65 14.48
N ASN A 95 5.79 -4.96 13.43
CA ASN A 95 6.31 -5.51 12.19
C ASN A 95 7.23 -4.50 11.45
N ALA A 96 6.83 -3.25 11.38
CA ALA A 96 7.65 -2.20 10.77
C ALA A 96 8.97 -1.96 11.53
N ARG A 97 8.91 -1.93 12.86
CA ARG A 97 10.12 -1.83 13.71
C ARG A 97 11.07 -3.00 13.51
N ARG A 98 10.53 -4.21 13.41
CA ARG A 98 11.32 -5.41 13.16
C ARG A 98 12.03 -5.33 11.82
N LEU A 99 11.32 -4.95 10.76
CA LEU A 99 11.90 -4.76 9.42
C LEU A 99 12.96 -3.66 9.42
N ALA A 100 12.72 -2.54 10.09
CA ALA A 100 13.70 -1.47 10.21
C ALA A 100 14.99 -1.91 10.90
N ARG A 101 14.89 -2.77 11.91
CA ARG A 101 16.07 -3.36 12.58
C ARG A 101 16.81 -4.35 11.68
N GLN A 102 16.10 -5.13 10.88
CA GLN A 102 16.71 -6.14 9.99
C GLN A 102 17.37 -5.50 8.76
N CYS A 103 16.75 -4.49 8.20
CA CYS A 103 17.17 -3.88 6.93
C CYS A 103 17.93 -2.55 7.11
N GLY A 104 18.05 -2.05 8.34
CA GLY A 104 18.49 -0.70 8.62
C GLY A 104 17.34 0.30 8.45
N LYS A 105 17.59 1.45 7.84
CA LYS A 105 16.58 2.48 7.66
C LYS A 105 15.61 2.12 6.54
N LEU A 106 14.30 2.09 6.84
CA LEU A 106 13.26 1.99 5.81
C LEU A 106 13.15 3.31 5.03
N GLY A 107 12.97 3.20 3.71
CA GLY A 107 12.76 4.36 2.84
C GLY A 107 11.31 4.74 2.66
N LEU A 108 10.39 3.77 2.79
CA LEU A 108 8.96 3.97 2.63
C LEU A 108 8.18 2.85 3.31
N ILE A 109 7.03 3.20 3.87
CA ILE A 109 6.01 2.25 4.32
C ILE A 109 4.72 2.54 3.57
N VAL A 110 4.14 1.53 2.96
CA VAL A 110 2.83 1.60 2.28
C VAL A 110 1.83 0.74 3.03
N VAL A 111 0.66 1.30 3.32
CA VAL A 111 -0.47 0.58 3.95
C VAL A 111 -1.66 0.62 3.01
N ASP A 112 -2.09 -0.53 2.51
CA ASP A 112 -3.21 -0.66 1.57
C ASP A 112 -4.27 -1.63 2.11
N TYR A 113 -5.39 -1.18 2.51
CA TYR A 113 -5.89 0.15 2.79
C TYR A 113 -6.42 0.20 4.23
N LEU A 114 -6.51 1.39 4.80
CA LEU A 114 -6.76 1.60 6.24
C LEU A 114 -8.04 0.95 6.78
N GLN A 115 -9.11 0.92 5.98
CA GLN A 115 -10.39 0.37 6.41
C GLN A 115 -10.37 -1.15 6.64
N LEU A 116 -9.36 -1.86 6.15
CA LEU A 116 -9.17 -3.30 6.40
C LEU A 116 -8.37 -3.58 7.66
N MET A 117 -7.80 -2.56 8.29
CA MET A 117 -7.14 -2.72 9.58
C MET A 117 -8.16 -2.98 10.67
N SER A 118 -7.80 -3.85 11.62
CA SER A 118 -8.60 -4.09 12.81
C SER A 118 -8.34 -3.04 13.87
N GLY A 119 -9.40 -2.51 14.45
CA GLY A 119 -9.32 -1.63 15.62
C GLY A 119 -9.33 -2.41 16.92
N SER A 120 -9.07 -1.70 18.01
CA SER A 120 -9.10 -2.28 19.37
C SER A 120 -10.50 -2.40 19.97
N SER A 121 -11.53 -1.90 19.28
CA SER A 121 -12.91 -1.90 19.77
C SER A 121 -13.86 -2.62 18.81
N SER A 122 -14.57 -3.58 19.34
CA SER A 122 -15.48 -4.49 18.61
C SER A 122 -16.94 -4.03 18.61
N ASP A 123 -17.25 -2.75 18.76
CA ASP A 123 -18.64 -2.32 18.90
C ASP A 123 -19.03 -1.12 18.03
N GLY A 124 -20.03 -1.33 17.19
CA GLY A 124 -20.98 -0.38 16.63
C GLY A 124 -20.49 0.80 15.77
N GLY A 125 -21.21 1.05 14.70
CA GLY A 125 -20.94 2.04 13.63
C GLY A 125 -20.46 3.47 13.99
N ASP A 126 -20.72 3.97 15.18
CA ASP A 126 -20.24 5.29 15.64
C ASP A 126 -18.74 5.30 16.00
N ASN A 127 -18.16 4.13 16.21
CA ASN A 127 -16.76 3.95 16.58
C ASN A 127 -15.79 3.95 15.39
N ARG A 128 -16.26 3.76 14.16
CA ARG A 128 -15.39 3.60 13.00
C ARG A 128 -14.55 4.84 12.67
N ALA A 129 -15.14 6.02 12.78
CA ALA A 129 -14.41 7.26 12.55
C ALA A 129 -13.34 7.50 13.62
N THR A 130 -13.65 7.18 14.88
CA THR A 130 -12.69 7.25 15.99
C THR A 130 -11.57 6.23 15.80
N GLU A 131 -11.89 5.01 15.41
CA GLU A 131 -10.95 3.94 15.12
C GLU A 131 -9.96 4.34 14.00
N LEU A 132 -10.46 4.86 12.89
CA LEU A 132 -9.61 5.37 11.80
C LEU A 132 -8.72 6.54 12.26
N GLY A 133 -9.22 7.40 13.12
CA GLY A 133 -8.44 8.47 13.73
C GLY A 133 -7.30 7.94 14.59
N GLU A 134 -7.52 6.87 15.34
CA GLU A 134 -6.48 6.20 16.14
C GLU A 134 -5.44 5.53 15.25
N ILE A 135 -5.88 4.83 14.20
CA ILE A 135 -5.00 4.23 13.19
C ILE A 135 -4.12 5.30 12.55
N SER A 136 -4.71 6.40 12.12
CA SER A 136 -4.00 7.53 11.50
C SER A 136 -2.94 8.13 12.43
N ARG A 137 -3.29 8.37 13.70
CA ARG A 137 -2.34 8.86 14.70
C ARG A 137 -1.20 7.87 14.93
N GLY A 138 -1.50 6.57 15.02
CA GLY A 138 -0.51 5.51 15.17
C GLY A 138 0.49 5.47 14.02
N LEU A 139 0.01 5.61 12.78
CA LEU A 139 0.87 5.65 11.60
C LEU A 139 1.74 6.91 11.56
N LYS A 140 1.20 8.05 11.96
CA LYS A 140 1.98 9.30 12.07
C LYS A 140 3.08 9.20 13.11
N MET A 141 2.80 8.60 14.24
CA MET A 141 3.81 8.34 15.28
C MET A 141 4.89 7.39 14.75
N LEU A 142 4.51 6.34 14.05
CA LEU A 142 5.45 5.40 13.43
C LEU A 142 6.37 6.09 12.41
N ALA A 143 5.80 6.95 11.55
CA ALA A 143 6.57 7.71 10.58
C ALA A 143 7.63 8.58 11.26
N LYS A 144 7.29 9.24 12.35
CA LYS A 144 8.22 10.04 13.14
C LYS A 144 9.29 9.19 13.83
N GLU A 145 8.90 8.09 14.43
CA GLU A 145 9.81 7.18 15.15
C GLU A 145 10.85 6.57 14.21
N LEU A 146 10.44 6.06 13.07
CA LEU A 146 11.31 5.42 12.09
C LEU A 146 11.96 6.42 11.13
N GLN A 147 11.59 7.71 11.20
CA GLN A 147 12.01 8.74 10.24
C GLN A 147 11.84 8.29 8.79
N CYS A 148 10.65 7.75 8.51
CA CYS A 148 10.30 7.10 7.25
C CYS A 148 8.92 7.60 6.80
N PRO A 149 8.75 8.00 5.52
CA PRO A 149 7.45 8.34 4.99
C PRO A 149 6.49 7.14 5.07
N VAL A 150 5.25 7.40 5.41
CA VAL A 150 4.17 6.42 5.40
C VAL A 150 3.09 6.88 4.44
N ILE A 151 2.80 6.08 3.43
CA ILE A 151 1.68 6.27 2.52
C ILE A 151 0.56 5.33 2.95
N ALA A 152 -0.52 5.90 3.43
CA ALA A 152 -1.71 5.15 3.79
C ALA A 152 -2.79 5.36 2.73
N LEU A 153 -3.25 4.28 2.13
CA LEU A 153 -4.31 4.31 1.15
C LEU A 153 -5.66 4.22 1.84
N SER A 154 -6.61 5.00 1.40
CA SER A 154 -7.95 5.05 1.96
C SER A 154 -9.00 5.05 0.87
N GLN A 155 -10.08 4.31 1.08
CA GLN A 155 -11.22 4.30 0.19
C GLN A 155 -12.20 5.40 0.62
N LEU A 156 -12.68 6.21 -0.34
CA LEU A 156 -13.69 7.22 -0.07
C LEU A 156 -15.07 6.58 0.13
N ASN A 157 -15.90 7.24 0.94
CA ASN A 157 -17.28 6.83 1.13
C ASN A 157 -18.05 6.81 -0.19
N ARG A 158 -18.91 5.84 -0.39
CA ARG A 158 -19.76 5.68 -1.58
C ARG A 158 -20.75 6.82 -1.77
N SER A 159 -21.06 7.59 -0.75
CA SER A 159 -21.92 8.77 -0.85
C SER A 159 -21.45 9.82 -1.89
N VAL A 160 -20.13 9.84 -2.18
CA VAL A 160 -19.57 10.66 -3.27
C VAL A 160 -20.15 10.29 -4.62
N GLU A 161 -20.48 9.02 -4.84
CA GLU A 161 -21.01 8.51 -6.12
C GLU A 161 -22.48 8.92 -6.34
N GLN A 162 -23.19 9.19 -5.25
CA GLN A 162 -24.61 9.55 -5.26
C GLN A 162 -24.85 11.05 -5.43
N ARG A 163 -23.82 11.87 -5.30
CA ARG A 163 -23.92 13.33 -5.43
C ARG A 163 -23.82 13.76 -6.89
N THR A 164 -24.51 14.85 -7.18
CA THR A 164 -24.47 15.52 -8.49
C THR A 164 -23.07 16.05 -8.79
N ASP A 165 -22.41 16.62 -7.77
CA ASP A 165 -20.98 16.98 -7.81
C ASP A 165 -20.17 15.88 -7.17
N LYS A 166 -19.46 15.10 -7.99
CA LYS A 166 -18.65 13.95 -7.59
C LYS A 166 -17.25 14.33 -7.08
N ARG A 167 -17.03 15.61 -6.77
CA ARG A 167 -15.77 16.06 -6.15
C ARG A 167 -15.74 15.61 -4.69
N PRO A 168 -14.63 14.98 -4.26
CA PRO A 168 -14.45 14.61 -2.86
C PRO A 168 -14.43 15.87 -1.97
N VAL A 169 -15.12 15.79 -0.84
CA VAL A 169 -15.07 16.80 0.22
C VAL A 169 -14.55 16.16 1.50
N MET A 170 -14.13 16.98 2.46
CA MET A 170 -13.54 16.48 3.72
C MET A 170 -14.44 15.49 4.49
N SER A 171 -15.77 15.66 4.40
CA SER A 171 -16.70 14.73 5.02
C SER A 171 -16.66 13.32 4.44
N ASP A 172 -16.24 13.16 3.20
CA ASP A 172 -16.10 11.86 2.56
C ASP A 172 -14.91 11.07 3.11
N LEU A 173 -14.00 11.79 3.76
CA LEU A 173 -12.86 11.25 4.48
C LEU A 173 -13.18 10.93 5.95
N ARG A 174 -14.34 11.33 6.48
CA ARG A 174 -14.69 11.08 7.90
C ARG A 174 -14.86 9.61 8.23
N GLU A 175 -15.28 8.80 7.27
CA GLU A 175 -15.27 7.35 7.36
C GLU A 175 -14.02 6.70 6.73
N SER A 176 -13.18 7.50 6.13
CA SER A 176 -11.93 7.12 5.44
C SER A 176 -10.88 8.21 5.63
N LEU A 177 -10.46 8.42 6.86
CA LEU A 177 -9.49 9.47 7.23
C LEU A 177 -8.12 9.21 6.63
N SER A 178 -7.60 10.17 6.22
CA SER A 178 -6.83 11.37 6.23
C SER A 178 -5.51 11.16 5.51
N LEU A 179 -5.21 12.05 4.58
CA LEU A 179 -3.86 12.26 4.08
C LEU A 179 -2.94 12.58 5.27
N ILE A 180 -2.08 11.66 5.58
CA ILE A 180 -0.99 11.88 6.53
C ILE A 180 0.12 12.59 5.74
N HIS A 181 0.35 13.81 6.08
CA HIS A 181 1.48 14.59 5.55
C HIS A 181 2.81 14.06 6.06
#